data_f47b44af68f2bfc21ac924336b2b10a5
#
_entry.id   f47b44af68f2bfc21ac924336b2b10a5
#
_cell.length_a   1.000
_cell.length_b   1.000
_cell.length_c   1.000
_cell.angle_alpha   90.00
_cell.angle_beta   90.00
_cell.angle_gamma   90.00
#
_symmetry.space_group_name_H-M   'P 1'
#
loop_
_entity.id
_entity.type
_entity.pdbx_description
1 polymer ?
#
loop_
_entity_poly.entity_id
_entity_poly.type
_entity_poly.pdbx_seq_one_letter_code
_entity_poly.pdbx_strand_id
1 'polypeptide(L)'
;MPDTRPTHRFDLVISGASFAGLALARALGTAFTNDLRIAVVDRAPPIANDRAANKQTAAPDARAFALSAGARRMLETLGIWPEIAASAEPVTGIEITDSSLEAGIRPVLLTYDNHLRDDRPSNDTQSDNTPSDAPRAPAEPASHIVPASVLERALQNAVAAQPNVTFLMPGEIAQFSGDGATVDITLKSGETLAAPLLVGAEGRRSPSRESAGIKAVGWKYGQTAIVTTIAHERAHGGIATQHFLPAGPFAILPLPGNRACLTWTEEEHEASRILTLDDAGFLAEVETRVGGRLGAIEVVGPRQSWPLDLHLARAYVAPRYALIGDAAHGVHPIAGQGVNLALRDVAALSEIVADSLRLGLDPGSMEALGRYERWRRFDSFASAAAFDGLNRLFSNDSMLVRAARDVGLGLVDRLPGLKSRLVAEAAGLTGDLPRLFKSERL
;
A
#
# COMPACT_ATOMS: atom_id res chain seq x y z
N MET A 1 -0.39 -11.96 -45.94
CA MET A 1 -0.71 -11.54 -44.57
C MET A 1 0.63 -11.32 -43.86
N PRO A 2 0.84 -10.24 -43.11
CA PRO A 2 2.06 -10.10 -42.33
C PRO A 2 2.12 -11.27 -41.33
N ASP A 3 3.33 -11.78 -41.09
CA ASP A 3 3.58 -12.87 -40.15
C ASP A 3 3.11 -12.40 -38.73
N THR A 4 2.01 -12.96 -38.23
CA THR A 4 1.36 -12.58 -36.97
C THR A 4 1.97 -13.26 -35.75
N ARG A 5 3.14 -13.93 -35.91
CA ARG A 5 3.82 -14.57 -34.81
C ARG A 5 4.36 -13.53 -33.81
N PRO A 6 4.19 -13.72 -32.50
CA PRO A 6 4.71 -12.80 -31.51
C PRO A 6 6.24 -12.72 -31.60
N THR A 7 6.76 -11.50 -31.51
CA THR A 7 8.21 -11.23 -31.57
C THR A 7 8.93 -11.85 -30.38
N HIS A 8 8.29 -11.81 -29.18
CA HIS A 8 8.84 -12.34 -27.95
C HIS A 8 7.82 -13.16 -27.18
N ARG A 9 8.28 -14.25 -26.56
CA ARG A 9 7.46 -15.09 -25.67
C ARG A 9 7.98 -15.02 -24.25
N PHE A 10 7.06 -14.80 -23.32
CA PHE A 10 7.26 -14.82 -21.88
C PHE A 10 6.29 -15.81 -21.25
N ASP A 11 6.53 -16.14 -19.98
CA ASP A 11 5.64 -16.98 -19.20
C ASP A 11 4.68 -16.12 -18.37
N LEU A 12 5.06 -14.85 -18.13
CA LEU A 12 4.24 -13.84 -17.48
C LEU A 12 4.58 -12.46 -18.03
N VAL A 13 3.56 -11.64 -18.32
CA VAL A 13 3.72 -10.21 -18.60
C VAL A 13 3.02 -9.41 -17.51
N ILE A 14 3.71 -8.42 -16.96
CA ILE A 14 3.18 -7.51 -15.94
C ILE A 14 3.15 -6.10 -16.54
N SER A 15 1.98 -5.49 -16.60
CA SER A 15 1.80 -4.10 -17.02
C SER A 15 1.74 -3.19 -15.79
N GLY A 16 2.79 -2.37 -15.63
CA GLY A 16 2.99 -1.47 -14.50
C GLY A 16 4.17 -1.87 -13.61
N ALA A 17 5.16 -1.00 -13.49
CA ALA A 17 6.39 -1.16 -12.69
C ALA A 17 6.36 -0.34 -11.39
N SER A 18 5.20 -0.21 -10.75
CA SER A 18 5.05 0.36 -9.42
C SER A 18 5.09 -0.75 -8.35
N PHE A 19 4.77 -0.43 -7.11
CA PHE A 19 4.89 -1.33 -5.95
C PHE A 19 4.33 -2.73 -6.18
N ALA A 20 3.10 -2.85 -6.70
CA ALA A 20 2.45 -4.13 -6.89
C ALA A 20 3.10 -4.96 -8.01
N GLY A 21 3.36 -4.33 -9.17
CA GLY A 21 3.95 -5.03 -10.32
C GLY A 21 5.37 -5.50 -10.03
N LEU A 22 6.21 -4.66 -9.42
CA LEU A 22 7.57 -5.02 -9.02
C LEU A 22 7.58 -6.10 -7.92
N ALA A 23 6.69 -6.00 -6.93
CA ALA A 23 6.60 -7.01 -5.89
C ALA A 23 6.17 -8.38 -6.45
N LEU A 24 5.25 -8.41 -7.44
CA LEU A 24 4.86 -9.63 -8.15
C LEU A 24 6.01 -10.21 -8.95
N ALA A 25 6.71 -9.37 -9.73
CA ALA A 25 7.89 -9.79 -10.48
C ALA A 25 8.96 -10.38 -9.56
N ARG A 26 9.23 -9.73 -8.41
CA ARG A 26 10.17 -10.21 -7.41
C ARG A 26 9.77 -11.55 -6.81
N ALA A 27 8.49 -11.70 -6.41
CA ALA A 27 7.98 -12.90 -5.77
C ALA A 27 8.10 -14.12 -6.70
N LEU A 28 7.55 -14.04 -7.91
CA LEU A 28 7.58 -15.13 -8.88
C LEU A 28 8.97 -15.35 -9.48
N GLY A 29 9.70 -14.26 -9.77
CA GLY A 29 11.05 -14.37 -10.28
C GLY A 29 12.01 -15.04 -9.30
N THR A 30 11.82 -14.88 -7.98
CA THR A 30 12.60 -15.57 -6.96
C THR A 30 12.19 -17.04 -6.82
N ALA A 31 10.89 -17.33 -6.89
CA ALA A 31 10.37 -18.69 -6.76
C ALA A 31 10.75 -19.62 -7.93
N PHE A 32 10.96 -19.04 -9.13
CA PHE A 32 11.21 -19.76 -10.39
C PHE A 32 12.39 -19.14 -11.18
N THR A 33 13.53 -18.96 -10.54
CA THR A 33 14.67 -18.20 -11.08
C THR A 33 15.13 -18.68 -12.48
N ASN A 34 15.05 -19.97 -12.78
CA ASN A 34 15.51 -20.54 -14.03
C ASN A 34 14.39 -20.94 -15.00
N ASP A 35 13.16 -21.02 -14.51
CA ASP A 35 12.06 -21.68 -15.21
C ASP A 35 10.94 -20.73 -15.65
N LEU A 36 10.98 -19.46 -15.24
CA LEU A 36 9.93 -18.49 -15.54
C LEU A 36 10.51 -17.21 -16.12
N ARG A 37 10.16 -16.87 -17.35
CA ARG A 37 10.53 -15.61 -18.01
C ARG A 37 9.44 -14.59 -17.82
N ILE A 38 9.77 -13.48 -17.15
CA ILE A 38 8.84 -12.41 -16.83
C ILE A 38 9.18 -11.16 -17.61
N ALA A 39 8.20 -10.52 -18.25
CA ALA A 39 8.34 -9.16 -18.77
C ALA A 39 7.60 -8.17 -17.87
N VAL A 40 8.24 -7.05 -17.57
CA VAL A 40 7.63 -5.90 -16.89
C VAL A 40 7.59 -4.74 -17.88
N VAL A 41 6.38 -4.29 -18.22
CA VAL A 41 6.12 -3.20 -19.16
C VAL A 41 5.66 -1.98 -18.38
N ASP A 42 6.31 -0.83 -18.55
CA ASP A 42 5.84 0.44 -17.99
C ASP A 42 6.21 1.61 -18.91
N ARG A 43 5.33 2.62 -18.93
CA ARG A 43 5.53 3.85 -19.71
C ARG A 43 6.65 4.74 -19.19
N ALA A 44 6.92 4.69 -17.87
CA ALA A 44 8.02 5.42 -17.28
C ALA A 44 9.35 4.68 -17.50
N PRO A 45 10.47 5.39 -17.71
CA PRO A 45 11.77 4.74 -17.71
C PRO A 45 12.11 4.19 -16.34
N PRO A 46 13.01 3.18 -16.25
CA PRO A 46 13.51 2.71 -14.96
C PRO A 46 14.12 3.86 -14.15
N ILE A 47 13.98 3.83 -12.82
CA ILE A 47 14.63 4.82 -11.96
C ILE A 47 16.16 4.65 -12.12
N ALA A 48 16.84 5.69 -12.56
CA ALA A 48 18.28 5.64 -12.75
C ALA A 48 19.00 5.44 -11.41
N ASN A 49 19.87 4.42 -11.32
CA ASN A 49 20.68 4.15 -10.13
C ASN A 49 21.77 5.22 -9.89
N ASP A 50 21.98 6.11 -10.84
CA ASP A 50 23.07 7.08 -10.81
C ASP A 50 22.63 8.38 -10.10
N ARG A 51 23.18 8.62 -8.92
CA ARG A 51 22.98 9.88 -8.14
C ARG A 51 23.34 11.14 -8.96
N ALA A 52 24.19 11.01 -9.98
CA ALA A 52 24.61 12.12 -10.86
C ALA A 52 23.60 12.44 -11.97
N ALA A 53 22.86 11.43 -12.49
CA ALA A 53 21.88 11.60 -13.56
C ALA A 53 20.54 12.19 -13.07
N ASN A 54 20.31 12.20 -11.76
CA ASN A 54 19.01 12.50 -11.15
C ASN A 54 18.72 14.01 -10.96
N LYS A 55 19.46 14.90 -11.60
CA LYS A 55 19.21 16.37 -11.53
C LYS A 55 18.03 16.86 -12.39
N GLN A 56 17.40 16.00 -13.19
CA GLN A 56 16.32 16.38 -14.12
C GLN A 56 15.04 15.52 -14.03
N THR A 57 14.93 14.61 -13.07
CA THR A 57 13.69 13.85 -12.84
C THR A 57 12.76 14.55 -11.86
N ALA A 58 11.46 14.30 -11.98
CA ALA A 58 10.42 14.83 -11.09
C ALA A 58 10.80 14.67 -9.60
N ALA A 59 10.33 15.59 -8.76
CA ALA A 59 10.56 15.52 -7.31
C ALA A 59 10.18 14.11 -6.78
N PRO A 60 10.99 13.53 -5.87
CA PRO A 60 10.70 12.20 -5.33
C PRO A 60 9.32 12.17 -4.70
N ASP A 61 8.66 11.01 -4.74
CA ASP A 61 7.34 10.80 -4.13
C ASP A 61 7.41 11.14 -2.63
N ALA A 62 6.66 12.15 -2.21
CA ALA A 62 6.65 12.64 -0.83
C ALA A 62 5.86 11.74 0.12
N ARG A 63 5.10 10.76 -0.40
CA ARG A 63 4.29 9.86 0.43
C ARG A 63 5.16 8.99 1.32
N ALA A 64 4.58 8.60 2.45
CA ALA A 64 5.06 7.50 3.25
C ALA A 64 3.90 6.51 3.49
N PHE A 65 4.23 5.24 3.60
CA PHE A 65 3.27 4.16 3.80
C PHE A 65 3.41 3.53 5.17
N ALA A 66 2.28 3.28 5.82
CA ALA A 66 2.24 2.45 7.01
C ALA A 66 2.22 0.97 6.57
N LEU A 67 3.40 0.37 6.42
CA LEU A 67 3.51 -1.05 6.10
C LEU A 67 3.12 -1.90 7.30
N SER A 68 2.11 -2.75 7.12
CA SER A 68 1.64 -3.70 8.12
C SER A 68 2.68 -4.79 8.41
N ALA A 69 2.59 -5.43 9.57
CA ALA A 69 3.47 -6.54 9.92
C ALA A 69 3.42 -7.67 8.88
N GLY A 70 2.24 -8.00 8.34
CA GLY A 70 2.12 -8.98 7.25
C GLY A 70 2.85 -8.56 5.98
N ALA A 71 2.73 -7.29 5.57
CA ALA A 71 3.47 -6.75 4.42
C ALA A 71 4.98 -6.74 4.67
N ARG A 72 5.42 -6.37 5.88
CA ARG A 72 6.83 -6.45 6.27
C ARG A 72 7.37 -7.87 6.16
N ARG A 73 6.66 -8.87 6.70
CA ARG A 73 7.04 -10.30 6.61
C ARG A 73 7.18 -10.77 5.17
N MET A 74 6.28 -10.35 4.29
CA MET A 74 6.41 -10.59 2.85
C MET A 74 7.70 -10.00 2.30
N LEU A 75 7.98 -8.71 2.57
CA LEU A 75 9.18 -8.02 2.08
C LEU A 75 10.48 -8.63 2.65
N GLU A 76 10.46 -9.14 3.88
CA GLU A 76 11.56 -9.91 4.47
C GLU A 76 11.79 -11.23 3.72
N THR A 77 10.72 -12.00 3.48
CA THR A 77 10.76 -13.27 2.75
C THR A 77 11.29 -13.09 1.33
N LEU A 78 10.97 -11.96 0.69
CA LEU A 78 11.45 -11.59 -0.63
C LEU A 78 12.87 -10.98 -0.64
N GLY A 79 13.49 -10.80 0.53
CA GLY A 79 14.83 -10.23 0.66
C GLY A 79 14.92 -8.72 0.37
N ILE A 80 13.79 -7.99 0.44
CA ILE A 80 13.71 -6.55 0.17
C ILE A 80 13.90 -5.73 1.45
N TRP A 81 13.39 -6.24 2.58
CA TRP A 81 13.37 -5.52 3.85
C TRP A 81 14.74 -4.99 4.32
N PRO A 82 15.86 -5.71 4.19
CA PRO A 82 17.17 -5.20 4.61
C PRO A 82 17.56 -3.86 3.99
N GLU A 83 17.15 -3.58 2.74
CA GLU A 83 17.42 -2.32 2.06
C GLU A 83 16.53 -1.18 2.58
N ILE A 84 15.36 -1.52 3.14
CA ILE A 84 14.36 -0.56 3.63
C ILE A 84 14.56 -0.26 5.13
N ALA A 85 15.02 -1.22 5.92
CA ALA A 85 14.99 -1.23 7.38
C ALA A 85 15.54 0.05 8.03
N ALA A 86 16.66 0.58 7.53
CA ALA A 86 17.29 1.80 8.06
C ALA A 86 16.45 3.08 7.81
N SER A 87 15.48 3.03 6.90
CA SER A 87 14.58 4.13 6.56
C SER A 87 13.15 3.90 7.05
N ALA A 88 12.91 2.79 7.72
CA ALA A 88 11.61 2.42 8.29
C ALA A 88 11.54 2.83 9.76
N GLU A 89 10.49 3.56 10.13
CA GLU A 89 10.24 3.93 11.53
C GLU A 89 9.17 3.00 12.12
N PRO A 90 9.46 2.26 13.19
CA PRO A 90 8.45 1.44 13.86
C PRO A 90 7.38 2.34 14.51
N VAL A 91 6.11 2.02 14.30
CA VAL A 91 5.02 2.69 14.96
C VAL A 91 4.78 2.02 16.30
N THR A 92 5.16 2.70 17.38
CA THR A 92 5.01 2.17 18.76
C THR A 92 3.62 2.40 19.33
N GLY A 93 2.96 3.48 18.91
CA GLY A 93 1.61 3.83 19.34
C GLY A 93 0.86 4.63 18.30
N ILE A 94 -0.46 4.61 18.39
CA ILE A 94 -1.34 5.41 17.55
C ILE A 94 -2.23 6.25 18.44
N GLU A 95 -2.28 7.56 18.16
CA GLU A 95 -3.17 8.50 18.82
C GLU A 95 -4.20 9.05 17.84
N ILE A 96 -5.46 8.99 18.25
CA ILE A 96 -6.59 9.51 17.48
C ILE A 96 -7.21 10.68 18.23
N THR A 97 -7.37 11.81 17.56
CA THR A 97 -8.07 12.99 18.05
C THR A 97 -9.18 13.40 17.10
N ASP A 98 -10.18 14.06 17.64
CA ASP A 98 -11.26 14.69 16.87
C ASP A 98 -11.52 16.08 17.47
N SER A 99 -11.28 17.11 16.70
CA SER A 99 -11.45 18.49 17.14
C SER A 99 -11.59 19.45 15.95
N SER A 100 -12.17 20.64 16.21
CA SER A 100 -12.08 21.73 15.25
C SER A 100 -10.65 22.28 15.19
N LEU A 101 -10.31 22.96 14.08
CA LEU A 101 -9.00 23.65 13.94
C LEU A 101 -8.77 24.72 15.02
N GLU A 102 -9.85 25.35 15.48
CA GLU A 102 -9.83 26.44 16.46
C GLU A 102 -9.63 25.94 17.90
N ALA A 103 -9.73 24.64 18.14
CA ALA A 103 -9.55 24.07 19.47
C ALA A 103 -8.09 24.20 19.91
N GLY A 104 -7.81 25.05 20.90
CA GLY A 104 -6.47 25.23 21.49
C GLY A 104 -5.92 23.98 22.19
N ILE A 105 -6.81 23.07 22.61
CA ILE A 105 -6.48 21.75 23.19
C ILE A 105 -7.20 20.70 22.37
N ARG A 106 -6.45 19.71 21.89
CA ARG A 106 -6.99 18.56 21.14
C ARG A 106 -6.96 17.32 22.04
N PRO A 107 -8.07 16.96 22.69
CA PRO A 107 -8.11 15.79 23.53
C PRO A 107 -7.84 14.54 22.69
N VAL A 108 -6.99 13.66 23.21
CA VAL A 108 -6.80 12.34 22.63
C VAL A 108 -8.00 11.48 22.99
N LEU A 109 -8.76 11.04 21.99
CA LEU A 109 -9.96 10.21 22.16
C LEU A 109 -9.63 8.73 22.30
N LEU A 110 -8.58 8.30 21.62
CA LEU A 110 -8.16 6.91 21.62
C LEU A 110 -6.63 6.85 21.50
N THR A 111 -6.02 6.10 22.42
CA THR A 111 -4.61 5.71 22.33
C THR A 111 -4.53 4.21 22.38
N TYR A 112 -3.71 3.60 21.52
CA TYR A 112 -3.41 2.18 21.62
C TYR A 112 -1.96 1.89 21.31
N ASP A 113 -1.45 0.90 22.03
CA ASP A 113 -0.15 0.30 21.79
C ASP A 113 -0.19 -0.45 20.47
N ASN A 114 0.71 -0.14 19.56
CA ASN A 114 0.77 -0.71 18.22
C ASN A 114 1.73 -1.91 18.14
N HIS A 115 1.83 -2.67 19.22
CA HIS A 115 2.60 -3.90 19.26
C HIS A 115 1.70 -5.13 19.16
N LEU A 116 2.18 -6.14 18.43
CA LEU A 116 1.53 -7.43 18.38
C LEU A 116 1.73 -8.15 19.72
N ARG A 117 0.65 -8.55 20.35
CA ARG A 117 0.71 -9.43 21.52
C ARG A 117 1.03 -10.83 21.05
N ASP A 118 1.98 -11.48 21.70
CA ASP A 118 2.24 -12.90 21.51
C ASP A 118 1.15 -13.70 22.26
N ASP A 119 -0.03 -13.82 21.60
CA ASP A 119 -1.17 -14.60 22.13
C ASP A 119 -0.97 -16.11 21.93
N ARG A 120 0.26 -16.59 21.72
CA ARG A 120 0.50 -18.03 21.74
C ARG A 120 0.15 -18.55 23.12
N PRO A 121 -0.82 -19.49 23.25
CA PRO A 121 -1.04 -20.16 24.50
C PRO A 121 0.30 -20.82 24.87
N SER A 122 0.82 -20.48 26.04
CA SER A 122 1.96 -21.19 26.60
C SER A 122 1.54 -22.65 26.75
N ASN A 123 1.98 -23.52 25.83
CA ASN A 123 1.78 -24.96 25.90
C ASN A 123 2.65 -25.59 26.99
N ASP A 124 3.08 -24.81 27.96
CA ASP A 124 3.75 -25.30 29.15
C ASP A 124 2.71 -25.77 30.18
N THR A 125 2.15 -26.97 29.93
CA THR A 125 1.59 -27.82 30.99
C THR A 125 2.71 -28.50 31.77
N GLN A 126 3.78 -27.78 32.12
CA GLN A 126 4.72 -28.22 33.16
C GLN A 126 4.68 -27.24 34.29
N SER A 127 4.16 -27.74 35.38
CA SER A 127 4.16 -27.16 36.70
C SER A 127 5.59 -27.08 37.24
N ASP A 128 6.31 -26.01 36.88
CA ASP A 128 7.50 -25.58 37.62
C ASP A 128 7.40 -24.06 37.80
N ASN A 129 7.18 -23.68 39.03
CA ASN A 129 7.07 -22.31 39.57
C ASN A 129 8.45 -21.59 39.54
N THR A 130 9.15 -21.61 38.45
CA THR A 130 10.37 -20.81 38.27
C THR A 130 10.01 -19.61 37.43
N PRO A 131 10.12 -18.36 37.93
CA PRO A 131 10.01 -17.18 37.08
C PRO A 131 11.12 -17.26 36.03
N SER A 132 10.78 -17.38 34.76
CA SER A 132 11.73 -17.29 33.66
C SER A 132 12.16 -15.82 33.55
N ASP A 133 13.35 -15.50 34.08
CA ASP A 133 14.04 -14.21 33.92
C ASP A 133 14.67 -14.02 32.52
N ALA A 134 14.30 -14.84 31.55
CA ALA A 134 14.73 -14.62 30.19
C ALA A 134 14.07 -13.33 29.64
N PRO A 135 14.85 -12.36 29.10
CA PRO A 135 14.29 -11.16 28.52
C PRO A 135 13.34 -11.58 27.39
N ARG A 136 12.04 -11.26 27.54
CA ARG A 136 11.07 -11.44 26.48
C ARG A 136 11.57 -10.68 25.25
N ALA A 137 11.57 -11.34 24.09
CA ALA A 137 11.86 -10.65 22.84
C ALA A 137 10.97 -9.40 22.73
N PRO A 138 11.51 -8.27 22.25
CA PRO A 138 10.70 -7.06 22.10
C PRO A 138 9.50 -7.37 21.22
N ALA A 139 8.31 -6.92 21.65
CA ALA A 139 7.07 -7.15 20.91
C ALA A 139 7.17 -6.55 19.51
N GLU A 140 6.74 -7.29 18.49
CA GLU A 140 6.80 -6.87 17.09
C GLU A 140 5.84 -5.67 16.86
N PRO A 141 6.32 -4.54 16.27
CA PRO A 141 5.42 -3.46 15.87
C PRO A 141 4.42 -3.95 14.83
N ALA A 142 3.15 -3.58 14.98
CA ALA A 142 2.10 -3.93 14.02
C ALA A 142 2.26 -3.21 12.67
N SER A 143 3.00 -2.10 12.64
CA SER A 143 3.31 -1.38 11.41
C SER A 143 4.63 -0.58 11.49
N HIS A 144 5.16 -0.25 10.30
CA HIS A 144 6.32 0.64 10.13
C HIS A 144 5.99 1.71 9.10
N ILE A 145 6.41 2.95 9.34
CA ILE A 145 6.31 4.00 8.32
C ILE A 145 7.53 3.96 7.42
N VAL A 146 7.30 3.82 6.13
CA VAL A 146 8.35 3.73 5.10
C VAL A 146 8.10 4.77 4.01
N PRO A 147 9.09 5.62 3.65
CA PRO A 147 8.96 6.51 2.51
C PRO A 147 8.70 5.76 1.21
N ALA A 148 7.75 6.22 0.41
CA ALA A 148 7.37 5.59 -0.85
C ALA A 148 8.56 5.41 -1.80
N SER A 149 9.39 6.44 -1.93
CA SER A 149 10.59 6.43 -2.78
C SER A 149 11.65 5.39 -2.35
N VAL A 150 11.72 5.07 -1.05
CA VAL A 150 12.62 4.03 -0.52
C VAL A 150 12.10 2.65 -0.90
N LEU A 151 10.80 2.39 -0.68
CA LEU A 151 10.17 1.12 -1.05
C LEU A 151 10.25 0.86 -2.55
N GLU A 152 9.95 1.87 -3.37
CA GLU A 152 9.99 1.75 -4.83
C GLU A 152 11.38 1.41 -5.34
N ARG A 153 12.41 2.10 -4.84
CA ARG A 153 13.82 1.85 -5.20
C ARG A 153 14.26 0.46 -4.79
N ALA A 154 13.96 0.03 -3.57
CA ALA A 154 14.32 -1.30 -3.08
C ALA A 154 13.67 -2.41 -3.92
N LEU A 155 12.41 -2.26 -4.28
CA LEU A 155 11.72 -3.18 -5.18
C LEU A 155 12.37 -3.22 -6.56
N GLN A 156 12.68 -2.05 -7.13
CA GLN A 156 13.29 -1.96 -8.45
C GLN A 156 14.68 -2.58 -8.48
N ASN A 157 15.53 -2.29 -7.48
CA ASN A 157 16.85 -2.91 -7.34
C ASN A 157 16.74 -4.43 -7.23
N ALA A 158 15.83 -4.91 -6.39
CA ALA A 158 15.62 -6.34 -6.17
C ALA A 158 15.15 -7.07 -7.45
N VAL A 159 14.32 -6.43 -8.27
CA VAL A 159 13.85 -6.99 -9.55
C VAL A 159 14.93 -6.88 -10.63
N ALA A 160 15.66 -5.77 -10.72
CA ALA A 160 16.74 -5.59 -11.69
C ALA A 160 17.89 -6.60 -11.51
N ALA A 161 18.07 -7.12 -10.30
CA ALA A 161 19.05 -8.16 -10.01
C ALA A 161 18.61 -9.59 -10.44
N GLN A 162 17.38 -9.76 -10.94
CA GLN A 162 16.85 -11.06 -11.35
C GLN A 162 17.12 -11.33 -12.83
N PRO A 163 17.84 -12.39 -13.20
CA PRO A 163 18.21 -12.67 -14.60
C PRO A 163 17.02 -13.09 -15.47
N ASN A 164 15.94 -13.55 -14.84
CA ASN A 164 14.73 -14.02 -15.52
C ASN A 164 13.64 -12.94 -15.66
N VAL A 165 13.93 -11.69 -15.30
CA VAL A 165 13.02 -10.55 -15.48
C VAL A 165 13.58 -9.59 -16.50
N THR A 166 12.76 -9.28 -17.51
CA THR A 166 13.08 -8.32 -18.58
C THR A 166 12.23 -7.07 -18.42
N PHE A 167 12.88 -5.91 -18.30
CA PHE A 167 12.19 -4.63 -18.34
C PHE A 167 11.99 -4.16 -19.80
N LEU A 168 10.76 -3.92 -20.19
CA LEU A 168 10.36 -3.28 -21.43
C LEU A 168 9.88 -1.85 -21.12
N MET A 169 10.84 -0.99 -20.80
CA MET A 169 10.61 0.38 -20.30
C MET A 169 11.57 1.37 -20.98
N PRO A 170 11.07 2.48 -21.54
CA PRO A 170 9.66 2.86 -21.59
C PRO A 170 8.88 2.00 -22.58
N GLY A 171 7.71 1.49 -22.17
CA GLY A 171 6.82 0.68 -22.99
C GLY A 171 5.38 0.80 -22.53
N GLU A 172 4.43 0.67 -23.44
CA GLU A 172 3.00 0.76 -23.13
C GLU A 172 2.21 -0.25 -23.97
N ILE A 173 1.30 -0.98 -23.33
CA ILE A 173 0.40 -1.90 -24.00
C ILE A 173 -0.65 -1.10 -24.78
N ALA A 174 -0.75 -1.33 -26.09
CA ALA A 174 -1.77 -0.74 -26.93
C ALA A 174 -3.06 -1.56 -26.91
N GLN A 175 -2.93 -2.89 -27.02
CA GLN A 175 -4.05 -3.83 -27.02
C GLN A 175 -3.57 -5.23 -26.66
N PHE A 176 -4.49 -6.08 -26.25
CA PHE A 176 -4.25 -7.50 -26.07
C PHE A 176 -5.52 -8.32 -26.33
N SER A 177 -5.34 -9.61 -26.65
CA SER A 177 -6.43 -10.59 -26.75
C SER A 177 -6.00 -11.93 -26.16
N GLY A 178 -6.92 -12.61 -25.48
CA GLY A 178 -6.62 -13.81 -24.72
C GLY A 178 -7.65 -14.92 -24.92
N ASP A 179 -7.90 -15.35 -26.18
CA ASP A 179 -8.93 -16.36 -26.52
C ASP A 179 -8.37 -17.76 -26.56
N GLY A 180 -7.05 -17.93 -26.50
CA GLY A 180 -6.35 -19.22 -26.66
C GLY A 180 -5.59 -19.66 -25.41
N ALA A 181 -4.50 -20.39 -25.64
CA ALA A 181 -3.57 -20.82 -24.59
C ALA A 181 -2.67 -19.70 -24.09
N THR A 182 -2.57 -18.57 -24.83
CA THR A 182 -1.78 -17.40 -24.50
C THR A 182 -2.61 -16.14 -24.70
N VAL A 183 -2.23 -15.07 -24.03
CA VAL A 183 -2.60 -13.70 -24.37
C VAL A 183 -1.58 -13.13 -25.35
N ASP A 184 -2.06 -12.62 -26.47
CA ASP A 184 -1.25 -11.90 -27.45
C ASP A 184 -1.35 -10.40 -27.15
N ILE A 185 -0.19 -9.75 -26.98
CA ILE A 185 -0.07 -8.37 -26.50
C ILE A 185 0.66 -7.56 -27.57
N THR A 186 0.13 -6.41 -27.94
CA THR A 186 0.78 -5.46 -28.84
C THR A 186 1.15 -4.20 -28.06
N LEU A 187 2.42 -3.83 -28.07
CA LEU A 187 2.91 -2.57 -27.52
C LEU A 187 2.66 -1.42 -28.49
N LYS A 188 2.61 -0.18 -27.98
CA LYS A 188 2.49 1.03 -28.83
C LYS A 188 3.68 1.19 -29.80
N SER A 189 4.82 0.56 -29.52
CA SER A 189 5.97 0.49 -30.44
C SER A 189 5.71 -0.38 -31.69
N GLY A 190 4.65 -1.19 -31.67
CA GLY A 190 4.37 -2.21 -32.70
C GLY A 190 4.97 -3.58 -32.38
N GLU A 191 5.78 -3.71 -31.35
CA GLU A 191 6.32 -4.98 -30.87
C GLU A 191 5.20 -5.86 -30.32
N THR A 192 5.29 -7.18 -30.51
CA THR A 192 4.29 -8.13 -30.08
C THR A 192 4.87 -9.14 -29.08
N LEU A 193 4.13 -9.38 -28.00
CA LEU A 193 4.47 -10.33 -26.94
C LEU A 193 3.39 -11.40 -26.84
N ALA A 194 3.75 -12.58 -26.35
CA ALA A 194 2.78 -13.60 -25.96
C ALA A 194 3.16 -14.22 -24.61
N ALA A 195 2.14 -14.49 -23.77
CA ALA A 195 2.31 -15.13 -22.49
C ALA A 195 1.05 -15.92 -22.07
N PRO A 196 1.15 -16.94 -21.22
CA PRO A 196 -0.02 -17.58 -20.61
C PRO A 196 -0.87 -16.63 -19.74
N LEU A 197 -0.25 -15.58 -19.16
CA LEU A 197 -0.92 -14.65 -18.25
C LEU A 197 -0.37 -13.22 -18.42
N LEU A 198 -1.28 -12.25 -18.51
CA LEU A 198 -1.04 -10.82 -18.36
C LEU A 198 -1.59 -10.32 -17.04
N VAL A 199 -0.82 -9.52 -16.29
CA VAL A 199 -1.25 -8.91 -15.04
C VAL A 199 -1.25 -7.39 -15.16
N GLY A 200 -2.39 -6.76 -14.90
CA GLY A 200 -2.56 -5.32 -14.86
C GLY A 200 -2.25 -4.76 -13.47
N ALA A 201 -1.19 -3.95 -13.38
CA ALA A 201 -0.72 -3.28 -12.17
C ALA A 201 -0.50 -1.77 -12.39
N GLU A 202 -1.20 -1.15 -13.35
CA GLU A 202 -0.99 0.22 -13.85
C GLU A 202 -1.66 1.30 -12.99
N GLY A 203 -2.20 0.93 -11.83
CA GLY A 203 -2.89 1.84 -10.93
C GLY A 203 -4.32 2.18 -11.35
N ARG A 204 -4.91 3.19 -10.75
CA ARG A 204 -6.34 3.54 -10.86
C ARG A 204 -6.83 3.74 -12.29
N ARG A 205 -6.01 4.32 -13.15
CA ARG A 205 -6.32 4.59 -14.57
C ARG A 205 -5.72 3.50 -15.46
N SER A 206 -5.91 2.22 -15.11
CA SER A 206 -5.35 1.10 -15.84
C SER A 206 -5.94 0.97 -17.25
N PRO A 207 -5.16 1.23 -18.33
CA PRO A 207 -5.61 1.03 -19.70
C PRO A 207 -5.87 -0.45 -19.99
N SER A 208 -5.07 -1.35 -19.42
CA SER A 208 -5.26 -2.79 -19.64
C SER A 208 -6.57 -3.30 -19.01
N ARG A 209 -6.98 -2.76 -17.85
CA ARG A 209 -8.30 -3.06 -17.29
C ARG A 209 -9.44 -2.65 -18.24
N GLU A 210 -9.34 -1.45 -18.82
CA GLU A 210 -10.33 -0.95 -19.77
C GLU A 210 -10.36 -1.81 -21.04
N SER A 211 -9.19 -2.19 -21.58
CA SER A 211 -9.07 -3.10 -22.72
C SER A 211 -9.64 -4.49 -22.43
N ALA A 212 -9.54 -4.98 -21.19
CA ALA A 212 -10.16 -6.22 -20.76
C ALA A 212 -11.70 -6.12 -20.60
N GLY A 213 -12.30 -4.95 -20.82
CA GLY A 213 -13.73 -4.71 -20.63
C GLY A 213 -14.19 -4.71 -19.17
N ILE A 214 -13.26 -4.69 -18.22
CA ILE A 214 -13.56 -4.71 -16.79
C ILE A 214 -13.97 -3.30 -16.34
N LYS A 215 -15.24 -3.14 -16.04
CA LYS A 215 -15.80 -1.89 -15.51
C LYS A 215 -15.45 -1.71 -14.04
N ALA A 216 -15.37 -0.46 -13.59
CA ALA A 216 -15.22 -0.11 -12.19
C ALA A 216 -16.42 0.67 -11.66
N VAL A 217 -16.64 0.58 -10.35
CA VAL A 217 -17.53 1.47 -9.59
C VAL A 217 -16.69 2.33 -8.68
N GLY A 218 -17.11 3.56 -8.48
CA GLY A 218 -16.43 4.48 -7.60
C GLY A 218 -17.04 5.87 -7.65
N TRP A 219 -16.52 6.73 -6.79
CA TRP A 219 -16.92 8.14 -6.72
C TRP A 219 -15.76 8.98 -6.22
N LYS A 220 -15.81 10.27 -6.56
CA LYS A 220 -14.89 11.26 -6.02
C LYS A 220 -15.41 11.72 -4.65
N TYR A 221 -14.49 11.91 -3.71
CA TYR A 221 -14.85 12.46 -2.39
C TYR A 221 -14.97 13.99 -2.40
N GLY A 222 -14.51 14.68 -3.44
CA GLY A 222 -14.38 16.14 -3.45
C GLY A 222 -13.24 16.61 -2.54
N GLN A 223 -12.35 15.70 -2.19
CA GLN A 223 -11.21 15.89 -1.30
C GLN A 223 -9.90 15.69 -2.05
N THR A 224 -8.86 16.39 -1.59
CA THR A 224 -7.49 16.25 -2.08
C THR A 224 -6.57 15.97 -0.89
N ALA A 225 -5.70 14.98 -1.02
CA ALA A 225 -4.63 14.75 -0.06
C ALA A 225 -3.43 15.64 -0.42
N ILE A 226 -2.98 16.46 0.54
CA ILE A 226 -1.70 17.20 0.49
C ILE A 226 -0.70 16.39 1.29
N VAL A 227 0.49 16.17 0.73
CA VAL A 227 1.56 15.43 1.38
C VAL A 227 2.84 16.23 1.36
N THR A 228 3.53 16.27 2.51
CA THR A 228 4.85 16.87 2.67
C THR A 228 5.59 16.22 3.83
N THR A 229 6.88 16.50 3.96
CA THR A 229 7.69 16.10 5.11
C THR A 229 8.08 17.32 5.93
N ILE A 230 7.98 17.18 7.25
CA ILE A 230 8.46 18.17 8.21
C ILE A 230 9.65 17.64 9.00
N ALA A 231 10.56 18.53 9.38
CA ALA A 231 11.48 18.36 10.49
C ALA A 231 10.89 19.02 11.75
N HIS A 232 11.21 18.54 12.94
CA HIS A 232 10.65 19.04 14.19
C HIS A 232 11.64 18.95 15.36
N GLU A 233 11.43 19.79 16.38
CA GLU A 233 12.34 19.93 17.51
C GLU A 233 12.27 18.74 18.50
N ARG A 234 11.06 18.32 18.88
CA ARG A 234 10.83 17.32 19.92
C ARG A 234 10.61 15.95 19.30
N ALA A 235 11.19 14.92 19.89
CA ALA A 235 11.03 13.55 19.41
C ALA A 235 9.55 13.11 19.36
N HIS A 236 9.16 12.45 18.26
CA HIS A 236 7.81 11.88 18.09
C HIS A 236 7.59 10.60 18.88
N GLY A 237 8.66 9.94 19.37
CA GLY A 237 8.57 8.69 20.15
C GLY A 237 7.99 7.51 19.41
N GLY A 238 8.02 7.48 18.07
CA GLY A 238 7.40 6.43 17.26
C GLY A 238 5.87 6.49 17.22
N ILE A 239 5.24 7.57 17.68
CA ILE A 239 3.79 7.71 17.74
C ILE A 239 3.25 8.28 16.44
N ALA A 240 2.37 7.53 15.76
CA ALA A 240 1.57 8.05 14.66
C ALA A 240 0.33 8.76 15.20
N THR A 241 0.06 9.96 14.69
CA THR A 241 -1.11 10.74 15.13
C THR A 241 -2.09 10.92 13.97
N GLN A 242 -3.37 10.68 14.24
CA GLN A 242 -4.46 10.90 13.31
C GLN A 242 -5.43 11.91 13.90
N HIS A 243 -5.42 13.12 13.36
CA HIS A 243 -6.43 14.13 13.68
C HIS A 243 -7.58 14.02 12.69
N PHE A 244 -8.78 13.82 13.19
CA PHE A 244 -9.98 13.95 12.38
C PHE A 244 -10.45 15.41 12.43
N LEU A 245 -10.36 16.08 11.28
CA LEU A 245 -10.78 17.45 11.05
C LEU A 245 -12.04 17.45 10.17
N PRO A 246 -12.83 18.53 10.16
CA PRO A 246 -14.08 18.60 9.37
C PRO A 246 -13.90 18.29 7.88
N ALA A 247 -12.81 18.78 7.26
CA ALA A 247 -12.51 18.54 5.86
C ALA A 247 -12.01 17.11 5.59
N GLY A 248 -11.50 16.42 6.60
CA GLY A 248 -10.96 15.07 6.49
C GLY A 248 -9.80 14.80 7.44
N PRO A 249 -9.24 13.59 7.39
CA PRO A 249 -8.14 13.19 8.26
C PRO A 249 -6.84 13.93 7.96
N PHE A 250 -6.13 14.30 9.03
CA PHE A 250 -4.77 14.83 9.02
C PHE A 250 -3.87 13.87 9.79
N ALA A 251 -2.95 13.22 9.12
CA ALA A 251 -2.05 12.25 9.70
C ALA A 251 -0.63 12.81 9.85
N ILE A 252 -0.02 12.55 11.01
CA ILE A 252 1.40 12.78 11.28
C ILE A 252 2.05 11.42 11.42
N LEU A 253 2.84 11.02 10.43
CA LEU A 253 3.47 9.70 10.34
C LEU A 253 4.94 9.83 10.69
N PRO A 254 5.43 9.20 11.77
CA PRO A 254 6.81 9.30 12.22
C PRO A 254 7.78 8.74 11.17
N LEU A 255 8.90 9.44 10.95
CA LEU A 255 10.00 9.02 10.10
C LEU A 255 11.31 9.02 10.93
N PRO A 256 12.35 8.26 10.52
CA PRO A 256 13.61 8.22 11.24
C PRO A 256 14.20 9.61 11.53
N GLY A 257 14.65 9.78 12.76
CA GLY A 257 15.07 11.08 13.31
C GLY A 257 13.87 11.95 13.68
N ASN A 258 14.11 13.22 13.86
CA ASN A 258 13.06 14.20 14.18
C ASN A 258 12.36 14.66 12.89
N ARG A 259 11.73 13.73 12.15
CA ARG A 259 10.98 14.00 10.93
C ARG A 259 9.63 13.29 10.95
N ALA A 260 8.68 13.84 10.23
CA ALA A 260 7.39 13.21 10.02
C ALA A 260 6.86 13.49 8.61
N CYS A 261 6.19 12.51 8.02
CA CYS A 261 5.39 12.70 6.81
C CYS A 261 3.99 13.14 7.22
N LEU A 262 3.52 14.22 6.64
CA LEU A 262 2.15 14.69 6.78
C LEU A 262 1.31 14.18 5.61
N THR A 263 0.18 13.58 5.92
CA THR A 263 -0.87 13.28 4.94
C THR A 263 -2.12 14.03 5.37
N TRP A 264 -2.46 15.03 4.62
CA TRP A 264 -3.43 16.04 4.96
C TRP A 264 -4.57 16.05 3.96
N THR A 265 -5.76 15.67 4.38
CA THR A 265 -6.96 15.70 3.54
C THR A 265 -7.70 17.01 3.72
N GLU A 266 -7.97 17.68 2.59
CA GLU A 266 -8.75 18.92 2.52
C GLU A 266 -9.80 18.85 1.40
N GLU A 267 -10.80 19.71 1.47
CA GLU A 267 -11.68 19.96 0.35
C GLU A 267 -10.91 20.48 -0.87
N GLU A 268 -11.30 20.11 -2.07
CA GLU A 268 -10.54 20.37 -3.30
C GLU A 268 -10.21 21.86 -3.50
N HIS A 269 -11.15 22.76 -3.18
CA HIS A 269 -10.95 24.21 -3.32
C HIS A 269 -9.94 24.75 -2.29
N GLU A 270 -10.03 24.28 -1.04
CA GLU A 270 -9.14 24.70 0.05
C GLU A 270 -7.73 24.12 -0.14
N ALA A 271 -7.61 22.87 -0.57
CA ALA A 271 -6.32 22.28 -0.94
C ALA A 271 -5.62 23.11 -2.03
N SER A 272 -6.40 23.57 -3.03
CA SER A 272 -5.88 24.44 -4.09
C SER A 272 -5.37 25.79 -3.53
N ARG A 273 -6.10 26.40 -2.60
CA ARG A 273 -5.68 27.63 -1.90
C ARG A 273 -4.36 27.42 -1.15
N ILE A 274 -4.31 26.35 -0.33
CA ILE A 274 -3.15 26.05 0.51
C ILE A 274 -1.89 25.80 -0.31
N LEU A 275 -2.01 25.07 -1.43
CA LEU A 275 -0.89 24.76 -2.31
C LEU A 275 -0.32 25.99 -3.03
N THR A 276 -1.07 27.09 -3.13
CA THR A 276 -0.61 28.36 -3.73
C THR A 276 0.04 29.33 -2.74
N LEU A 277 -0.02 29.03 -1.43
CA LEU A 277 0.63 29.85 -0.41
C LEU A 277 2.15 29.84 -0.57
N ASP A 278 2.78 30.95 -0.19
CA ASP A 278 4.23 31.01 0.00
C ASP A 278 4.68 30.07 1.14
N ASP A 279 5.97 29.96 1.37
CA ASP A 279 6.51 29.03 2.37
C ASP A 279 6.09 29.40 3.79
N ALA A 280 6.01 30.69 4.11
CA ALA A 280 5.58 31.17 5.43
C ALA A 280 4.09 30.90 5.66
N GLY A 281 3.23 31.18 4.68
CA GLY A 281 1.81 30.91 4.75
C GLY A 281 1.50 29.41 4.84
N PHE A 282 2.21 28.59 4.06
CA PHE A 282 2.06 27.13 4.13
C PHE A 282 2.51 26.58 5.49
N LEU A 283 3.64 27.05 6.03
CA LEU A 283 4.11 26.65 7.35
C LEU A 283 3.10 27.00 8.44
N ALA A 284 2.49 28.18 8.40
CA ALA A 284 1.46 28.59 9.37
C ALA A 284 0.23 27.66 9.35
N GLU A 285 -0.20 27.21 8.15
CA GLU A 285 -1.27 26.23 8.00
C GLU A 285 -0.89 24.86 8.59
N VAL A 286 0.38 24.44 8.38
CA VAL A 286 0.90 23.20 8.96
C VAL A 286 0.98 23.30 10.48
N GLU A 287 1.53 24.39 11.04
CA GLU A 287 1.64 24.62 12.49
C GLU A 287 0.28 24.58 13.18
N THR A 288 -0.72 25.22 12.56
CA THR A 288 -2.11 25.21 13.07
C THR A 288 -2.64 23.78 13.20
N ARG A 289 -2.32 22.87 12.28
CA ARG A 289 -2.83 21.49 12.26
C ARG A 289 -2.00 20.53 13.09
N VAL A 290 -0.68 20.67 13.09
CA VAL A 290 0.22 19.85 13.91
C VAL A 290 0.06 20.17 15.40
N GLY A 291 -0.17 21.45 15.72
CA GLY A 291 -0.17 21.94 17.11
C GLY A 291 1.23 21.98 17.72
N GLY A 292 1.33 22.37 18.97
CA GLY A 292 2.62 22.61 19.64
C GLY A 292 3.38 21.37 20.15
N ARG A 293 2.88 20.17 19.93
CA ARG A 293 3.44 18.92 20.49
C ARG A 293 4.87 18.65 20.03
N LEU A 294 5.15 18.85 18.77
CA LEU A 294 6.45 18.56 18.16
C LEU A 294 7.47 19.71 18.33
N GLY A 295 7.11 20.80 19.02
CA GLY A 295 7.94 21.99 19.15
C GLY A 295 7.99 22.80 17.86
N ALA A 296 9.12 23.47 17.60
CA ALA A 296 9.34 24.16 16.33
C ALA A 296 9.35 23.18 15.17
N ILE A 297 8.75 23.56 14.05
CA ILE A 297 8.68 22.73 12.84
C ILE A 297 9.17 23.48 11.61
N GLU A 298 9.71 22.72 10.67
CA GLU A 298 10.17 23.20 9.36
C GLU A 298 9.65 22.27 8.26
N VAL A 299 9.15 22.82 7.16
CA VAL A 299 8.76 22.04 5.99
C VAL A 299 10.01 21.74 5.16
N VAL A 300 10.41 20.47 5.10
CA VAL A 300 11.65 20.03 4.44
C VAL A 300 11.40 19.21 3.17
N GLY A 301 10.16 18.77 2.94
CA GLY A 301 9.76 17.99 1.76
C GLY A 301 9.04 18.82 0.70
N PRO A 302 8.89 18.29 -0.51
CA PRO A 302 8.06 18.90 -1.54
C PRO A 302 6.58 18.87 -1.13
N ARG A 303 5.80 19.85 -1.60
CA ARG A 303 4.35 19.86 -1.49
C ARG A 303 3.78 19.11 -2.68
N GLN A 304 3.18 17.96 -2.43
CA GLN A 304 2.54 17.14 -3.47
C GLN A 304 1.08 16.92 -3.12
N SER A 305 0.24 16.69 -4.13
CA SER A 305 -1.18 16.48 -3.90
C SER A 305 -1.78 15.43 -4.83
N TRP A 306 -2.81 14.74 -4.33
CA TRP A 306 -3.56 13.72 -5.07
C TRP A 306 -5.06 13.88 -4.80
N PRO A 307 -5.89 13.90 -5.84
CA PRO A 307 -7.34 13.85 -5.66
C PRO A 307 -7.75 12.49 -5.06
N LEU A 308 -8.71 12.52 -4.15
CA LEU A 308 -9.19 11.32 -3.46
C LEU A 308 -10.48 10.82 -4.09
N ASP A 309 -10.46 9.55 -4.45
CA ASP A 309 -11.60 8.81 -4.97
C ASP A 309 -11.62 7.37 -4.45
N LEU A 310 -12.79 6.77 -4.47
CA LEU A 310 -12.96 5.32 -4.37
C LEU A 310 -13.03 4.75 -5.78
N HIS A 311 -12.34 3.64 -5.99
CA HIS A 311 -12.36 2.91 -7.23
C HIS A 311 -12.32 1.40 -6.96
N LEU A 312 -13.31 0.66 -7.44
CA LEU A 312 -13.40 -0.80 -7.28
C LEU A 312 -13.73 -1.44 -8.63
N ALA A 313 -12.87 -2.29 -9.12
CA ALA A 313 -13.13 -3.10 -10.31
C ALA A 313 -14.26 -4.10 -10.03
N ARG A 314 -15.17 -4.27 -11.00
CA ARG A 314 -16.31 -5.20 -10.88
C ARG A 314 -15.89 -6.66 -10.99
N ALA A 315 -14.78 -6.92 -11.64
CA ALA A 315 -14.11 -8.21 -11.71
C ALA A 315 -12.60 -8.01 -11.55
N TYR A 316 -11.89 -8.98 -10.99
CA TYR A 316 -10.44 -8.91 -10.83
C TYR A 316 -9.73 -9.73 -11.91
N VAL A 317 -10.49 -10.48 -12.69
CA VAL A 317 -9.96 -11.36 -13.72
C VAL A 317 -10.79 -11.32 -15.01
N ALA A 318 -10.13 -11.62 -16.11
CA ALA A 318 -10.70 -11.93 -17.41
C ALA A 318 -9.89 -13.08 -18.04
N PRO A 319 -10.26 -13.64 -19.19
CA PRO A 319 -9.46 -14.69 -19.84
C PRO A 319 -7.99 -14.26 -19.99
N ARG A 320 -7.07 -15.02 -19.39
CA ARG A 320 -5.61 -14.74 -19.41
C ARG A 320 -5.20 -13.42 -18.76
N TYR A 321 -6.04 -12.81 -17.95
CA TYR A 321 -5.79 -11.49 -17.39
C TYR A 321 -6.19 -11.40 -15.93
N ALA A 322 -5.34 -10.80 -15.09
CA ALA A 322 -5.63 -10.52 -13.68
C ALA A 322 -5.26 -9.07 -13.32
N LEU A 323 -5.99 -8.47 -12.38
CA LEU A 323 -5.73 -7.16 -11.80
C LEU A 323 -5.15 -7.28 -10.40
N ILE A 324 -4.20 -6.40 -10.05
CA ILE A 324 -3.66 -6.25 -8.70
C ILE A 324 -3.54 -4.77 -8.30
N GLY A 325 -3.58 -4.52 -6.99
CA GLY A 325 -3.40 -3.20 -6.41
C GLY A 325 -4.43 -2.17 -6.89
N ASP A 326 -4.00 -0.92 -7.07
CA ASP A 326 -4.90 0.18 -7.44
C ASP A 326 -5.59 0.00 -8.81
N ALA A 327 -5.13 -0.93 -9.66
CA ALA A 327 -5.84 -1.29 -10.88
C ALA A 327 -7.14 -2.07 -10.56
N ALA A 328 -7.16 -2.84 -9.48
CA ALA A 328 -8.33 -3.55 -8.96
C ALA A 328 -9.13 -2.70 -7.96
N HIS A 329 -8.46 -2.00 -7.05
CA HIS A 329 -9.09 -1.24 -5.97
C HIS A 329 -8.26 -0.04 -5.54
N GLY A 330 -8.78 1.16 -5.71
CA GLY A 330 -8.23 2.39 -5.14
C GLY A 330 -9.10 2.82 -3.95
N VAL A 331 -8.51 2.85 -2.77
CA VAL A 331 -9.22 3.20 -1.52
C VAL A 331 -8.79 4.56 -0.99
N HIS A 332 -9.59 5.12 -0.09
CA HIS A 332 -9.21 6.33 0.65
C HIS A 332 -7.95 6.04 1.50
N PRO A 333 -6.96 6.97 1.58
CA PRO A 333 -5.70 6.74 2.29
C PRO A 333 -5.82 6.74 3.82
N ILE A 334 -7.01 6.68 4.38
CA ILE A 334 -7.22 6.49 5.82
C ILE A 334 -6.39 5.30 6.30
N ALA A 335 -5.62 5.51 7.35
CA ALA A 335 -4.72 4.52 7.94
C ALA A 335 -3.63 3.95 7.00
N GLY A 336 -3.38 4.55 5.82
CA GLY A 336 -2.29 4.16 4.92
C GLY A 336 -2.39 2.73 4.35
N GLN A 337 -3.60 2.14 4.24
CA GLN A 337 -3.78 0.73 3.93
C GLN A 337 -3.71 0.36 2.44
N GLY A 338 -3.69 1.32 1.52
CA GLY A 338 -3.73 1.02 0.07
C GLY A 338 -2.60 0.09 -0.39
N VAL A 339 -1.35 0.36 0.02
CA VAL A 339 -0.20 -0.48 -0.34
C VAL A 339 -0.27 -1.87 0.29
N ASN A 340 -0.80 -2.00 1.52
CA ASN A 340 -0.96 -3.29 2.19
C ASN A 340 -1.97 -4.20 1.46
N LEU A 341 -3.08 -3.63 0.99
CA LEU A 341 -4.05 -4.34 0.15
C LEU A 341 -3.41 -4.80 -1.17
N ALA A 342 -2.63 -3.93 -1.81
CA ALA A 342 -1.92 -4.26 -3.04
C ALA A 342 -0.90 -5.39 -2.84
N LEU A 343 -0.10 -5.35 -1.77
CA LEU A 343 0.86 -6.42 -1.44
C LEU A 343 0.16 -7.73 -1.09
N ARG A 344 -1.03 -7.68 -0.49
CA ARG A 344 -1.83 -8.86 -0.21
C ARG A 344 -2.40 -9.50 -1.49
N ASP A 345 -2.76 -8.67 -2.50
CA ASP A 345 -3.11 -9.18 -3.84
C ASP A 345 -1.92 -9.87 -4.50
N VAL A 346 -0.75 -9.24 -4.44
CA VAL A 346 0.50 -9.80 -4.96
C VAL A 346 0.78 -11.15 -4.32
N ALA A 347 0.71 -11.25 -3.00
CA ALA A 347 0.97 -12.50 -2.28
C ALA A 347 -0.02 -13.60 -2.69
N ALA A 348 -1.32 -13.27 -2.78
CA ALA A 348 -2.36 -14.23 -3.16
C ALA A 348 -2.21 -14.70 -4.63
N LEU A 349 -1.99 -13.75 -5.56
CA LEU A 349 -1.80 -14.11 -6.97
C LEU A 349 -0.52 -14.91 -7.18
N SER A 350 0.58 -14.52 -6.51
CA SER A 350 1.84 -15.26 -6.58
C SER A 350 1.69 -16.70 -6.11
N GLU A 351 0.94 -16.93 -5.03
CA GLU A 351 0.67 -18.27 -4.50
C GLU A 351 -0.14 -19.11 -5.49
N ILE A 352 -1.22 -18.55 -6.06
CA ILE A 352 -2.04 -19.25 -7.07
C ILE A 352 -1.24 -19.60 -8.32
N VAL A 353 -0.43 -18.65 -8.82
CA VAL A 353 0.43 -18.88 -10.00
C VAL A 353 1.49 -19.94 -9.69
N ALA A 354 2.16 -19.84 -8.54
CA ALA A 354 3.20 -20.79 -8.14
C ALA A 354 2.65 -22.22 -7.99
N ASP A 355 1.50 -22.38 -7.35
CA ASP A 355 0.85 -23.68 -7.19
C ASP A 355 0.42 -24.28 -8.54
N SER A 356 -0.14 -23.45 -9.43
CA SER A 356 -0.51 -23.89 -10.77
C SER A 356 0.70 -24.39 -11.55
N LEU A 357 1.78 -23.63 -11.57
CA LEU A 357 3.00 -24.01 -12.28
C LEU A 357 3.65 -25.30 -11.73
N ARG A 358 3.70 -25.45 -10.41
CA ARG A 358 4.26 -26.68 -9.77
C ARG A 358 3.45 -27.94 -10.07
N LEU A 359 2.16 -27.79 -10.26
CA LEU A 359 1.27 -28.90 -10.63
C LEU A 359 1.21 -29.12 -12.15
N GLY A 360 1.96 -28.35 -12.94
CA GLY A 360 1.90 -28.40 -14.40
C GLY A 360 0.56 -27.90 -14.98
N LEU A 361 -0.16 -27.09 -14.20
CA LEU A 361 -1.42 -26.48 -14.60
C LEU A 361 -1.18 -25.11 -15.22
N ASP A 362 -2.15 -24.64 -15.99
CA ASP A 362 -2.12 -23.35 -16.63
C ASP A 362 -2.47 -22.21 -15.67
N PRO A 363 -1.51 -21.31 -15.32
CA PRO A 363 -1.73 -20.22 -14.37
C PRO A 363 -2.68 -19.14 -14.91
N GLY A 364 -2.87 -19.05 -16.23
CA GLY A 364 -3.79 -18.11 -16.88
C GLY A 364 -5.20 -18.68 -17.08
N SER A 365 -5.46 -19.91 -16.65
CA SER A 365 -6.80 -20.51 -16.75
C SER A 365 -7.81 -19.76 -15.86
N MET A 366 -9.07 -19.71 -16.29
CA MET A 366 -10.14 -19.10 -15.49
C MET A 366 -10.40 -19.86 -14.17
N GLU A 367 -9.99 -21.12 -14.08
CA GLU A 367 -10.05 -21.87 -12.83
C GLU A 367 -9.04 -21.32 -11.80
N ALA A 368 -7.78 -21.17 -12.19
CA ALA A 368 -6.74 -20.59 -11.35
C ALA A 368 -7.07 -19.13 -10.98
N LEU A 369 -7.37 -18.29 -11.98
CA LEU A 369 -7.68 -16.89 -11.79
C LEU A 369 -8.96 -16.67 -10.96
N GLY A 370 -9.98 -17.53 -11.12
CA GLY A 370 -11.19 -17.48 -10.30
C GLY A 370 -10.95 -17.82 -8.82
N ARG A 371 -9.93 -18.63 -8.49
CA ARG A 371 -9.50 -18.83 -7.09
C ARG A 371 -8.93 -17.54 -6.50
N TYR A 372 -8.05 -16.84 -7.25
CA TYR A 372 -7.51 -15.54 -6.87
C TYR A 372 -8.63 -14.52 -6.64
N GLU A 373 -9.56 -14.36 -7.59
CA GLU A 373 -10.66 -13.40 -7.48
C GLU A 373 -11.52 -13.66 -6.24
N ARG A 374 -11.94 -14.90 -5.99
CA ARG A 374 -12.74 -15.25 -4.80
C ARG A 374 -12.00 -14.94 -3.50
N TRP A 375 -10.69 -15.17 -3.46
CA TRP A 375 -9.88 -14.90 -2.28
C TRP A 375 -9.77 -13.40 -1.98
N ARG A 376 -9.55 -12.58 -3.01
CA ARG A 376 -9.21 -11.18 -2.80
C ARG A 376 -10.37 -10.20 -2.86
N ARG A 377 -11.36 -10.49 -3.72
CA ARG A 377 -12.41 -9.52 -4.02
C ARG A 377 -13.28 -9.17 -2.82
N PHE A 378 -13.66 -10.17 -2.02
CA PHE A 378 -14.47 -9.94 -0.82
C PHE A 378 -13.69 -9.11 0.22
N ASP A 379 -12.45 -9.48 0.48
CA ASP A 379 -11.57 -8.82 1.45
C ASP A 379 -11.32 -7.34 1.07
N SER A 380 -10.98 -7.09 -0.18
CA SER A 380 -10.78 -5.71 -0.69
C SER A 380 -12.07 -4.89 -0.66
N PHE A 381 -13.23 -5.50 -0.98
CA PHE A 381 -14.51 -4.82 -0.91
C PHE A 381 -14.87 -4.46 0.54
N ALA A 382 -14.71 -5.38 1.48
CA ALA A 382 -14.97 -5.15 2.91
C ALA A 382 -14.08 -4.03 3.46
N SER A 383 -12.78 -4.05 3.13
CA SER A 383 -11.84 -2.99 3.50
C SER A 383 -12.22 -1.63 2.91
N ALA A 384 -12.58 -1.60 1.62
CA ALA A 384 -13.01 -0.37 0.94
C ALA A 384 -14.28 0.21 1.57
N ALA A 385 -15.27 -0.63 1.89
CA ALA A 385 -16.51 -0.22 2.55
C ALA A 385 -16.23 0.30 3.97
N ALA A 386 -15.31 -0.32 4.71
CA ALA A 386 -14.90 0.15 6.03
C ALA A 386 -14.22 1.52 5.95
N PHE A 387 -13.29 1.73 5.01
CA PHE A 387 -12.58 3.02 4.86
C PHE A 387 -13.51 4.12 4.35
N ASP A 388 -14.42 3.83 3.43
CA ASP A 388 -15.44 4.78 2.99
C ASP A 388 -16.38 5.16 4.14
N GLY A 389 -16.83 4.18 4.92
CA GLY A 389 -17.66 4.40 6.10
C GLY A 389 -16.94 5.26 7.15
N LEU A 390 -15.67 4.98 7.43
CA LEU A 390 -14.84 5.78 8.34
C LEU A 390 -14.67 7.21 7.80
N ASN A 391 -14.32 7.38 6.51
CA ASN A 391 -14.19 8.70 5.94
C ASN A 391 -15.49 9.51 6.10
N ARG A 392 -16.64 8.96 5.73
CA ARG A 392 -17.94 9.63 5.87
C ARG A 392 -18.33 9.91 7.32
N LEU A 393 -17.97 9.01 8.24
CA LEU A 393 -18.25 9.16 9.68
C LEU A 393 -17.42 10.30 10.28
N PHE A 394 -16.15 10.46 9.85
CA PHE A 394 -15.22 11.41 10.45
C PHE A 394 -15.08 12.73 9.68
N SER A 395 -15.44 12.78 8.39
CA SER A 395 -15.39 13.99 7.56
C SER A 395 -16.77 14.62 7.46
N ASN A 396 -17.31 15.10 8.57
CA ASN A 396 -18.55 15.87 8.60
C ASN A 396 -18.68 16.69 9.88
N ASP A 397 -19.46 17.78 9.83
CA ASP A 397 -19.69 18.75 10.91
C ASP A 397 -20.94 18.47 11.75
N SER A 398 -21.67 17.37 11.50
CA SER A 398 -22.90 17.05 12.22
C SER A 398 -22.62 16.79 13.69
N MET A 399 -23.19 17.59 14.57
CA MET A 399 -23.07 17.46 16.03
C MET A 399 -23.56 16.08 16.52
N LEU A 400 -24.63 15.55 15.91
CA LEU A 400 -25.18 14.23 16.27
C LEU A 400 -24.23 13.10 15.88
N VAL A 401 -23.62 13.18 14.69
CA VAL A 401 -22.65 12.19 14.23
C VAL A 401 -21.39 12.26 15.09
N ARG A 402 -20.94 13.45 15.47
CA ARG A 402 -19.81 13.65 16.38
C ARG A 402 -20.06 13.02 17.74
N ALA A 403 -21.22 13.27 18.36
CA ALA A 403 -21.58 12.66 19.64
C ALA A 403 -21.66 11.11 19.56
N ALA A 404 -22.24 10.57 18.49
CA ALA A 404 -22.31 9.12 18.29
C ALA A 404 -20.91 8.51 18.10
N ARG A 405 -20.02 9.20 17.41
CA ARG A 405 -18.61 8.82 17.20
C ARG A 405 -17.82 8.80 18.51
N ASP A 406 -17.95 9.84 19.33
CA ASP A 406 -17.27 9.95 20.63
C ASP A 406 -17.69 8.82 21.57
N VAL A 407 -19.00 8.48 21.62
CA VAL A 407 -19.51 7.33 22.36
C VAL A 407 -18.96 6.02 21.79
N GLY A 408 -18.93 5.87 20.47
CA GLY A 408 -18.39 4.67 19.80
C GLY A 408 -16.91 4.45 20.08
N LEU A 409 -16.09 5.49 19.96
CA LEU A 409 -14.65 5.44 20.26
C LEU A 409 -14.41 5.15 21.74
N GLY A 410 -15.17 5.80 22.64
CA GLY A 410 -15.08 5.53 24.08
C GLY A 410 -15.47 4.10 24.46
N LEU A 411 -16.39 3.46 23.69
CA LEU A 411 -16.73 2.05 23.88
C LEU A 411 -15.60 1.14 23.40
N VAL A 412 -15.02 1.42 22.23
CA VAL A 412 -13.85 0.68 21.72
C VAL A 412 -12.69 0.78 22.69
N ASP A 413 -12.48 1.97 23.29
CA ASP A 413 -11.42 2.20 24.27
C ASP A 413 -11.52 1.28 25.50
N ARG A 414 -12.74 0.98 25.93
CA ARG A 414 -13.05 0.15 27.10
C ARG A 414 -13.04 -1.35 26.84
N LEU A 415 -12.90 -1.79 25.58
CA LEU A 415 -12.96 -3.20 25.19
C LEU A 415 -11.61 -3.70 24.65
N PRO A 416 -10.68 -4.18 25.54
CA PRO A 416 -9.33 -4.59 25.13
C PRO A 416 -9.31 -5.67 24.04
N GLY A 417 -10.25 -6.62 24.07
CA GLY A 417 -10.35 -7.68 23.06
C GLY A 417 -10.77 -7.15 21.67
N LEU A 418 -11.56 -6.08 21.62
CA LEU A 418 -11.91 -5.42 20.36
C LEU A 418 -10.71 -4.63 19.81
N LYS A 419 -9.99 -3.90 20.67
CA LYS A 419 -8.74 -3.23 20.29
C LYS A 419 -7.73 -4.19 19.69
N SER A 420 -7.45 -5.31 20.36
CA SER A 420 -6.49 -6.32 19.86
C SER A 420 -6.89 -6.87 18.49
N ARG A 421 -8.18 -7.12 18.25
CA ARG A 421 -8.68 -7.54 16.93
C ARG A 421 -8.48 -6.47 15.87
N LEU A 422 -8.78 -5.21 16.17
CA LEU A 422 -8.59 -4.09 15.24
C LEU A 422 -7.10 -3.89 14.91
N VAL A 423 -6.21 -4.02 15.90
CA VAL A 423 -4.75 -3.97 15.67
C VAL A 423 -4.31 -5.14 14.79
N ALA A 424 -4.76 -6.37 15.06
CA ALA A 424 -4.42 -7.54 14.25
C ALA A 424 -4.93 -7.41 12.80
N GLU A 425 -6.12 -6.84 12.60
CA GLU A 425 -6.68 -6.54 11.27
C GLU A 425 -5.82 -5.51 10.54
N ALA A 426 -5.50 -4.38 11.20
CA ALA A 426 -4.62 -3.34 10.66
C ALA A 426 -3.20 -3.85 10.38
N ALA A 427 -2.70 -4.79 11.19
CA ALA A 427 -1.44 -5.48 10.99
C ALA A 427 -1.45 -6.46 9.80
N GLY A 428 -2.61 -6.70 9.19
CA GLY A 428 -2.76 -7.61 8.06
C GLY A 428 -2.55 -9.10 8.45
N LEU A 429 -2.87 -9.46 9.69
CA LEU A 429 -2.63 -10.79 10.26
C LEU A 429 -3.92 -11.59 10.52
N THR A 430 -5.05 -11.12 10.00
CA THR A 430 -6.34 -11.79 10.15
C THR A 430 -6.84 -12.38 8.84
N GLY A 431 -7.79 -13.30 8.96
CA GLY A 431 -8.39 -13.99 7.82
C GLY A 431 -7.50 -15.06 7.19
N ASP A 432 -7.81 -15.45 5.96
CA ASP A 432 -7.00 -16.40 5.21
C ASP A 432 -5.80 -15.70 4.59
N LEU A 433 -4.63 -15.89 5.21
CA LEU A 433 -3.40 -15.21 4.83
C LEU A 433 -2.63 -15.99 3.77
N PRO A 434 -2.13 -15.31 2.72
CA PRO A 434 -1.18 -15.90 1.78
C PRO A 434 0.14 -16.28 2.48
N ARG A 435 0.84 -17.28 1.93
CA ARG A 435 2.13 -17.80 2.46
C ARG A 435 3.13 -16.69 2.75
N LEU A 436 3.32 -15.76 1.82
CA LEU A 436 4.28 -14.66 1.99
C LEU A 436 3.98 -13.78 3.21
N PHE A 437 2.70 -13.61 3.59
CA PHE A 437 2.29 -12.87 4.79
C PHE A 437 2.53 -13.66 6.09
N LYS A 438 2.71 -14.99 5.98
CA LYS A 438 3.09 -15.90 7.07
C LYS A 438 4.60 -16.11 7.18
N SER A 439 5.43 -15.38 6.42
CA SER A 439 6.86 -15.61 6.26
C SER A 439 7.22 -16.96 5.61
N GLU A 440 6.30 -17.54 4.86
CA GLU A 440 6.50 -18.78 4.12
C GLU A 440 6.88 -18.45 2.67
N ARG A 441 7.80 -19.19 2.09
CA ARG A 441 8.17 -19.05 0.67
C ARG A 441 7.09 -19.66 -0.23
N LEU A 442 7.02 -19.10 -1.44
CA LEU A 442 6.19 -19.68 -2.51
C LEU A 442 6.68 -21.05 -2.91
#